data_4875641e03258aae57b3339886813516
#
_entry.id   4875641e03258aae57b3339886813516
#
_cell.length_a   1.000
_cell.length_b   1.000
_cell.length_c   1.000
_cell.angle_alpha   90.00
_cell.angle_beta   90.00
_cell.angle_gamma   90.00
#
_symmetry.space_group_name_H-M   'P 1'
#
loop_
_entity.id
_entity.type
_entity.pdbx_description
1 polymer ?
#
loop_
_entity_poly.entity_id
_entity_poly.type
_entity_poly.pdbx_seq_one_letter_code
_entity_poly.pdbx_strand_id
1 'polypeptide(L)'
;MNLFLIIGLLLLTSMIIAAEPNRRTMIYDGKVTEVTSNSAAGAADLWITLEDLKRATGFENKPKGVCRDELCFPLPKARKSAFLNQQGKATWFNLSEFARLVRQPVAFDVEAAIWFFGPRADEQNGYVSSLKAPDFKLPDLNGKLHLLADYRGKKVLLLTWASW
;
A
#
# COMPACT_ATOMS: atom_id res chain seq x y z
N MET A 1 -25.15 2.50 68.00
CA MET A 1 -24.54 3.64 67.28
C MET A 1 -23.69 3.04 66.19
N ASN A 2 -24.37 2.74 65.01
CA ASN A 2 -23.78 1.94 63.92
C ASN A 2 -23.23 2.88 62.86
N LEU A 3 -21.91 2.84 62.71
CA LEU A 3 -21.20 3.54 61.65
C LEU A 3 -21.19 2.70 60.38
N PHE A 4 -22.07 3.02 59.43
CA PHE A 4 -22.07 2.38 58.11
C PHE A 4 -20.96 3.00 57.25
N LEU A 5 -19.89 2.22 57.04
CA LEU A 5 -18.81 2.51 56.12
C LEU A 5 -19.28 2.23 54.68
N ILE A 6 -19.62 3.28 53.93
CA ILE A 6 -19.94 3.17 52.50
C ILE A 6 -18.62 3.17 51.73
N ILE A 7 -18.13 2.00 51.38
CA ILE A 7 -17.01 1.84 50.44
C ILE A 7 -17.56 1.98 49.02
N GLY A 8 -17.44 3.20 48.48
CA GLY A 8 -17.71 3.46 47.07
C GLY A 8 -16.65 2.82 46.20
N LEU A 9 -16.94 1.68 45.62
CA LEU A 9 -16.10 1.01 44.62
C LEU A 9 -16.22 1.80 43.31
N LEU A 10 -15.29 2.72 43.06
CA LEU A 10 -15.10 3.38 41.77
C LEU A 10 -14.57 2.33 40.77
N LEU A 11 -15.46 1.75 39.99
CA LEU A 11 -15.11 0.99 38.79
C LEU A 11 -14.59 1.96 37.73
N LEU A 12 -13.28 2.19 37.72
CA LEU A 12 -12.58 2.77 36.58
C LEU A 12 -12.62 1.73 35.46
N THR A 13 -13.63 1.80 34.62
CA THR A 13 -13.62 1.11 33.34
C THR A 13 -12.58 1.78 32.45
N SER A 14 -11.34 1.29 32.53
CA SER A 14 -10.34 1.59 31.51
C SER A 14 -10.87 1.04 30.18
N MET A 15 -11.39 1.92 29.33
CA MET A 15 -11.57 1.60 27.92
C MET A 15 -10.18 1.37 27.34
N ILE A 16 -9.73 0.13 27.37
CA ILE A 16 -8.62 -0.32 26.54
C ILE A 16 -9.16 -0.22 25.12
N ILE A 17 -8.82 0.86 24.42
CA ILE A 17 -8.93 0.91 22.97
C ILE A 17 -7.93 -0.13 22.50
N ALA A 18 -8.38 -1.37 22.33
CA ALA A 18 -7.63 -2.41 21.67
C ALA A 18 -7.42 -1.90 20.25
N ALA A 19 -6.22 -1.41 19.96
CA ALA A 19 -5.78 -1.24 18.58
C ALA A 19 -6.07 -2.57 17.88
N GLU A 20 -6.90 -2.56 16.86
CA GLU A 20 -7.23 -3.76 16.08
C GLU A 20 -5.90 -4.33 15.54
N PRO A 21 -5.39 -5.46 16.04
CA PRO A 21 -3.99 -5.87 15.82
C PRO A 21 -3.66 -6.19 14.38
N ASN A 22 -4.63 -6.14 13.48
CA ASN A 22 -4.53 -6.65 12.12
C ASN A 22 -4.74 -5.59 11.03
N ARG A 23 -4.92 -4.30 11.34
CA ARG A 23 -5.06 -3.26 10.33
C ARG A 23 -3.71 -2.66 9.95
N ARG A 24 -3.51 -2.46 8.65
CA ARG A 24 -2.33 -1.82 8.08
C ARG A 24 -2.75 -0.78 7.05
N THR A 25 -2.02 0.32 6.98
CA THR A 25 -2.21 1.33 5.93
C THR A 25 -1.38 0.95 4.71
N MET A 26 -2.01 0.93 3.57
CA MET A 26 -1.37 0.66 2.30
C MET A 26 -1.60 1.83 1.33
N ILE A 27 -0.54 2.24 0.65
CA ILE A 27 -0.59 3.23 -0.43
C ILE A 27 -0.23 2.49 -1.72
N TYR A 28 -1.19 2.41 -2.63
CA TYR A 28 -1.05 1.73 -3.92
C TYR A 28 -1.65 2.58 -5.04
N ASP A 29 -0.91 2.82 -6.11
CA ASP A 29 -1.29 3.72 -7.21
C ASP A 29 -1.78 5.10 -6.68
N GLY A 30 -1.11 5.64 -5.66
CA GLY A 30 -1.46 6.91 -5.00
C GLY A 30 -2.71 6.87 -4.12
N LYS A 31 -3.39 5.73 -4.02
CA LYS A 31 -4.58 5.55 -3.18
C LYS A 31 -4.19 5.00 -1.81
N VAL A 32 -4.62 5.69 -0.76
CA VAL A 32 -4.49 5.23 0.64
C VAL A 32 -5.65 4.30 0.96
N THR A 33 -5.35 3.10 1.47
CA THR A 33 -6.36 2.09 1.81
C THR A 33 -5.95 1.36 3.09
N GLU A 34 -6.87 1.19 4.02
CA GLU A 34 -6.68 0.28 5.14
C GLU A 34 -6.96 -1.16 4.72
N VAL A 35 -6.09 -2.07 5.06
CA VAL A 35 -6.19 -3.50 4.74
C VAL A 35 -6.06 -4.36 5.99
N THR A 36 -6.71 -5.52 5.96
CA THR A 36 -6.57 -6.54 7.00
C THR A 36 -5.32 -7.37 6.71
N SER A 37 -4.43 -7.48 7.70
CA SER A 37 -3.17 -8.20 7.56
C SER A 37 -3.00 -9.23 8.67
N ASN A 38 -2.41 -10.37 8.34
CA ASN A 38 -1.93 -11.36 9.31
C ASN A 38 -0.39 -11.38 9.42
N SER A 39 0.28 -10.34 8.91
CA SER A 39 1.72 -10.20 9.08
C SER A 39 2.08 -10.15 10.56
N ALA A 40 3.13 -10.89 10.94
CA ALA A 40 3.67 -10.81 12.28
C ALA A 40 4.09 -9.37 12.62
N ALA A 41 4.09 -9.02 13.89
CA ALA A 41 4.60 -7.72 14.34
C ALA A 41 6.07 -7.58 13.90
N GLY A 42 6.40 -6.44 13.29
CA GLY A 42 7.75 -6.18 12.77
C GLY A 42 8.09 -6.86 11.44
N ALA A 43 7.17 -7.60 10.82
CA ALA A 43 7.43 -8.22 9.53
C ALA A 43 7.40 -7.18 8.39
N ALA A 44 8.41 -7.23 7.53
CA ALA A 44 8.48 -6.39 6.33
C ALA A 44 7.49 -6.81 5.23
N ASP A 45 7.07 -8.07 5.23
CA ASP A 45 6.14 -8.62 4.25
C ASP A 45 4.69 -8.33 4.64
N LEU A 46 3.93 -7.72 3.73
CA LEU A 46 2.53 -7.42 3.89
C LEU A 46 1.68 -8.58 3.33
N TRP A 47 1.04 -9.32 4.25
CA TRP A 47 0.06 -10.34 3.93
C TRP A 47 -1.35 -9.77 4.10
N ILE A 48 -2.16 -9.80 3.05
CA ILE A 48 -3.52 -9.24 3.02
C ILE A 48 -4.54 -10.31 2.58
N THR A 49 -5.82 -10.05 2.81
CA THR A 49 -6.88 -10.91 2.29
C THR A 49 -7.01 -10.79 0.77
N LEU A 50 -7.58 -11.80 0.11
CA LEU A 50 -7.87 -11.71 -1.34
C LEU A 50 -8.91 -10.63 -1.66
N GLU A 51 -9.81 -10.34 -0.72
CA GLU A 51 -10.78 -9.25 -0.84
C GLU A 51 -10.06 -7.89 -0.83
N ASP A 52 -9.15 -7.69 0.12
CA ASP A 52 -8.35 -6.47 0.19
C ASP A 52 -7.42 -6.32 -1.01
N LEU A 53 -6.84 -7.41 -1.52
CA LEU A 53 -6.07 -7.39 -2.75
C LEU A 53 -6.89 -6.77 -3.88
N LYS A 54 -8.10 -7.28 -4.11
CA LYS A 54 -9.00 -6.75 -5.16
C LYS A 54 -9.38 -5.29 -4.90
N ARG A 55 -9.83 -4.98 -3.69
CA ARG A 55 -10.35 -3.66 -3.31
C ARG A 55 -9.28 -2.56 -3.39
N ALA A 56 -8.07 -2.87 -2.97
CA ALA A 56 -7.01 -1.88 -2.83
C ALA A 56 -6.13 -1.75 -4.07
N THR A 57 -5.95 -2.83 -4.85
CA THR A 57 -5.04 -2.84 -6.01
C THR A 57 -5.73 -3.10 -7.35
N GLY A 58 -6.97 -3.59 -7.34
CA GLY A 58 -7.68 -4.08 -8.53
C GLY A 58 -7.19 -5.45 -9.00
N PHE A 59 -6.14 -6.03 -8.41
CA PHE A 59 -5.69 -7.38 -8.76
C PHE A 59 -6.54 -8.46 -8.12
N GLU A 60 -6.77 -9.53 -8.86
CA GLU A 60 -7.50 -10.73 -8.41
C GLU A 60 -6.65 -11.98 -8.61
N ASN A 61 -6.70 -12.89 -7.66
CA ASN A 61 -6.09 -14.21 -7.82
C ASN A 61 -7.00 -15.10 -8.69
N LYS A 62 -6.55 -15.42 -9.92
CA LYS A 62 -7.25 -16.24 -10.90
C LYS A 62 -6.45 -17.51 -11.21
N PRO A 63 -7.03 -18.55 -11.82
CA PRO A 63 -6.32 -19.79 -12.13
C PRO A 63 -5.03 -19.61 -12.95
N LYS A 64 -4.97 -18.58 -13.81
CA LYS A 64 -3.82 -18.26 -14.65
C LYS A 64 -2.79 -17.34 -13.96
N GLY A 65 -3.08 -16.82 -12.78
CA GLY A 65 -2.18 -15.92 -12.04
C GLY A 65 -2.92 -14.79 -11.33
N VAL A 66 -2.17 -13.77 -10.95
CA VAL A 66 -2.72 -12.54 -10.36
C VAL A 66 -2.98 -11.54 -11.47
N CYS A 67 -4.24 -11.17 -11.67
CA CYS A 67 -4.69 -10.44 -12.86
C CYS A 67 -5.42 -9.14 -12.48
N ARG A 68 -5.16 -8.08 -13.26
CA ARG A 68 -5.92 -6.83 -13.25
C ARG A 68 -6.21 -6.49 -14.73
N ASP A 69 -7.48 -6.39 -15.07
CA ASP A 69 -7.93 -6.22 -16.46
C ASP A 69 -7.35 -7.31 -17.39
N GLU A 70 -6.68 -6.93 -18.46
CA GLU A 70 -6.02 -7.84 -19.40
C GLU A 70 -4.62 -8.28 -18.93
N LEU A 71 -4.08 -7.64 -17.90
CA LEU A 71 -2.74 -7.92 -17.39
C LEU A 71 -2.78 -9.05 -16.38
N CYS A 72 -2.01 -10.13 -16.63
CA CYS A 72 -1.90 -11.27 -15.72
C CYS A 72 -0.45 -11.65 -15.47
N PHE A 73 -0.12 -11.87 -14.21
CA PHE A 73 1.18 -12.32 -13.75
C PHE A 73 1.08 -13.76 -13.23
N PRO A 74 1.61 -14.77 -13.95
CA PRO A 74 1.63 -16.14 -13.46
C PRO A 74 2.47 -16.25 -12.18
N LEU A 75 1.94 -16.91 -11.16
CA LEU A 75 2.70 -17.20 -9.96
C LEU A 75 3.58 -18.44 -10.16
N PRO A 76 4.87 -18.41 -9.77
CA PRO A 76 5.77 -19.55 -9.88
C PRO A 76 5.24 -20.74 -9.06
N LYS A 77 4.98 -21.86 -9.73
CA LYS A 77 4.39 -23.07 -9.11
C LYS A 77 5.24 -23.60 -7.94
N ALA A 78 6.57 -23.58 -8.08
CA ALA A 78 7.51 -24.06 -7.07
C ALA A 78 7.54 -23.17 -5.80
N ARG A 79 7.07 -21.93 -5.88
CA ARG A 79 7.07 -20.95 -4.79
C ARG A 79 5.67 -20.45 -4.43
N LYS A 80 4.64 -21.22 -4.75
CA LYS A 80 3.24 -20.79 -4.55
C LYS A 80 2.95 -20.41 -3.09
N SER A 81 3.53 -21.12 -2.13
CA SER A 81 3.39 -20.82 -0.69
C SER A 81 4.01 -19.49 -0.25
N ALA A 82 4.94 -18.93 -1.04
CA ALA A 82 5.48 -17.59 -0.77
C ALA A 82 4.44 -16.48 -1.08
N PHE A 83 3.48 -16.77 -1.96
CA PHE A 83 2.45 -15.81 -2.40
C PHE A 83 1.10 -16.05 -1.74
N LEU A 84 0.76 -17.32 -1.46
CA LEU A 84 -0.55 -17.72 -0.96
C LEU A 84 -0.40 -18.62 0.24
N ASN A 85 -1.04 -18.25 1.34
CA ASN A 85 -1.09 -19.04 2.57
C ASN A 85 -2.55 -19.17 3.02
N GLN A 86 -2.98 -20.41 3.28
CA GLN A 86 -4.31 -20.68 3.79
C GLN A 86 -4.24 -20.90 5.30
N GLN A 87 -4.97 -20.09 6.05
CA GLN A 87 -5.11 -20.24 7.50
C GLN A 87 -6.60 -20.36 7.86
N GLY A 88 -7.01 -21.55 8.25
CA GLY A 88 -8.41 -21.86 8.50
C GLY A 88 -9.25 -21.67 7.22
N LYS A 89 -10.24 -20.77 7.28
CA LYS A 89 -11.11 -20.43 6.14
C LYS A 89 -10.58 -19.26 5.31
N ALA A 90 -9.56 -18.54 5.77
CA ALA A 90 -9.02 -17.37 5.10
C ALA A 90 -7.81 -17.73 4.23
N THR A 91 -7.77 -17.17 3.02
CA THR A 91 -6.60 -17.22 2.14
C THR A 91 -5.92 -15.86 2.18
N TRP A 92 -4.64 -15.87 2.53
CA TRP A 92 -3.79 -14.70 2.62
C TRP A 92 -2.88 -14.61 1.41
N PHE A 93 -2.69 -13.41 0.92
CA PHE A 93 -1.83 -13.09 -0.20
C PHE A 93 -0.66 -12.21 0.22
N ASN A 94 0.57 -12.62 -0.11
CA ASN A 94 1.77 -11.83 0.15
C ASN A 94 1.96 -10.78 -0.95
N LEU A 95 1.48 -9.56 -0.69
CA LEU A 95 1.58 -8.46 -1.64
C LEU A 95 3.04 -8.00 -1.82
N SER A 96 3.86 -8.06 -0.77
CA SER A 96 5.28 -7.70 -0.86
C SER A 96 6.06 -8.66 -1.75
N GLU A 97 5.79 -9.96 -1.67
CA GLU A 97 6.43 -10.96 -2.55
C GLU A 97 5.94 -10.82 -4.00
N PHE A 98 4.67 -10.49 -4.19
CA PHE A 98 4.15 -10.19 -5.52
C PHE A 98 4.80 -8.93 -6.11
N ALA A 99 4.98 -7.88 -5.32
CA ALA A 99 5.69 -6.68 -5.75
C ALA A 99 7.12 -6.99 -6.20
N ARG A 100 7.85 -7.87 -5.49
CA ARG A 100 9.16 -8.34 -5.91
C ARG A 100 9.11 -9.07 -7.25
N LEU A 101 8.10 -9.94 -7.44
CA LEU A 101 7.91 -10.67 -8.70
C LEU A 101 7.73 -9.75 -9.89
N VAL A 102 6.93 -8.68 -9.74
CA VAL A 102 6.62 -7.71 -10.80
C VAL A 102 7.58 -6.51 -10.81
N ARG A 103 8.66 -6.57 -10.05
CA ARG A 103 9.67 -5.50 -9.91
C ARG A 103 9.05 -4.15 -9.54
N GLN A 104 8.11 -4.18 -8.62
CA GLN A 104 7.49 -3.01 -8.04
C GLN A 104 8.25 -2.60 -6.78
N PRO A 105 8.76 -1.36 -6.66
CA PRO A 105 9.44 -0.91 -5.46
C PRO A 105 8.46 -0.81 -4.29
N VAL A 106 8.92 -1.23 -3.12
CA VAL A 106 8.15 -1.16 -1.87
C VAL A 106 8.98 -0.45 -0.82
N ALA A 107 8.39 0.54 -0.18
CA ALA A 107 8.89 1.14 1.06
C ALA A 107 7.88 0.85 2.17
N PHE A 108 8.37 0.65 3.39
CA PHE A 108 7.49 0.37 4.53
C PHE A 108 8.06 0.93 5.82
N ASP A 109 7.15 1.26 6.73
CA ASP A 109 7.43 1.59 8.12
C ASP A 109 6.61 0.64 8.99
N VAL A 110 7.29 -0.28 9.67
CA VAL A 110 6.63 -1.30 10.49
C VAL A 110 6.08 -0.73 11.80
N GLU A 111 6.68 0.33 12.33
CA GLU A 111 6.21 0.99 13.55
C GLU A 111 4.93 1.78 13.28
N ALA A 112 4.91 2.54 12.19
CA ALA A 112 3.73 3.24 11.73
C ALA A 112 2.69 2.32 11.05
N ALA A 113 3.03 1.06 10.79
CA ALA A 113 2.20 0.07 10.09
C ALA A 113 1.75 0.54 8.69
N ILE A 114 2.68 1.16 7.94
CA ILE A 114 2.44 1.73 6.61
C ILE A 114 3.31 1.01 5.57
N TRP A 115 2.70 0.68 4.41
CA TRP A 115 3.38 0.17 3.22
C TRP A 115 3.06 1.03 2.01
N PHE A 116 4.08 1.43 1.28
CA PHE A 116 3.98 2.17 0.02
C PHE A 116 4.48 1.30 -1.13
N PHE A 117 3.64 1.13 -2.14
CA PHE A 117 3.95 0.43 -3.38
C PHE A 117 4.07 1.46 -4.50
N GLY A 118 5.28 1.63 -5.01
CA GLY A 118 5.57 2.52 -6.13
C GLY A 118 5.09 1.94 -7.48
N PRO A 119 5.29 2.66 -8.58
CA PRO A 119 4.92 2.17 -9.91
C PRO A 119 5.79 0.96 -10.31
N ARG A 120 5.19 0.00 -11.01
CA ARG A 120 5.89 -1.18 -11.51
C ARG A 120 6.91 -0.81 -12.60
N ALA A 121 7.91 -1.67 -12.78
CA ALA A 121 8.97 -1.44 -13.76
C ALA A 121 8.46 -1.33 -15.22
N ASP A 122 7.42 -2.08 -15.57
CA ASP A 122 6.77 -2.02 -16.88
C ASP A 122 6.02 -0.69 -17.11
N GLU A 123 5.40 -0.14 -16.07
CA GLU A 123 4.77 1.18 -16.12
C GLU A 123 5.82 2.29 -16.28
N GLN A 124 6.94 2.20 -15.57
CA GLN A 124 8.05 3.15 -15.70
C GLN A 124 8.74 3.06 -17.06
N ASN A 125 8.96 1.85 -17.57
CA ASN A 125 9.59 1.64 -18.87
C ASN A 125 8.76 2.21 -20.03
N GLY A 126 7.44 2.30 -19.88
CA GLY A 126 6.58 2.95 -20.85
C GLY A 126 6.95 4.39 -21.12
N TYR A 127 7.34 5.16 -20.10
CA TYR A 127 7.80 6.55 -20.25
C TYR A 127 9.19 6.63 -20.84
N VAL A 128 10.12 5.77 -20.40
CA VAL A 128 11.51 5.75 -20.90
C VAL A 128 11.57 5.29 -22.34
N SER A 129 10.85 4.23 -22.69
CA SER A 129 10.85 3.68 -24.05
C SER A 129 10.11 4.55 -25.06
N SER A 130 9.05 5.25 -24.65
CA SER A 130 8.30 6.16 -25.50
C SER A 130 8.97 7.53 -25.66
N LEU A 131 9.98 7.85 -24.84
CA LEU A 131 10.60 9.17 -24.73
C LEU A 131 9.59 10.30 -24.46
N LYS A 132 8.43 9.95 -23.90
CA LYS A 132 7.38 10.91 -23.52
C LYS A 132 7.44 11.13 -22.02
N ALA A 133 7.72 12.35 -21.60
CA ALA A 133 7.62 12.74 -20.20
C ALA A 133 6.14 12.69 -19.76
N PRO A 134 5.84 12.19 -18.54
CA PRO A 134 4.51 12.28 -17.98
C PRO A 134 4.10 13.75 -17.81
N ASP A 135 2.84 14.05 -18.08
CA ASP A 135 2.32 15.39 -17.83
C ASP A 135 2.21 15.63 -16.32
N PHE A 136 2.59 16.83 -15.91
CA PHE A 136 2.40 17.31 -14.54
C PHE A 136 1.94 18.75 -14.53
N LYS A 137 1.34 19.17 -13.41
CA LYS A 137 0.94 20.55 -13.12
C LYS A 137 1.64 21.02 -11.87
N LEU A 138 2.26 22.17 -11.92
CA LEU A 138 2.87 22.80 -10.75
C LEU A 138 2.38 24.25 -10.64
N PRO A 139 2.02 24.72 -9.42
CA PRO A 139 1.73 26.12 -9.20
C PRO A 139 3.02 26.94 -9.13
N ASP A 140 3.00 28.16 -9.65
CA ASP A 140 4.02 29.16 -9.35
C ASP A 140 3.77 29.82 -7.99
N LEU A 141 4.61 30.76 -7.61
CA LEU A 141 4.50 31.50 -6.34
C LEU A 141 3.22 32.29 -6.19
N ASN A 142 2.52 32.57 -7.30
CA ASN A 142 1.23 33.26 -7.33
C ASN A 142 0.05 32.29 -7.37
N GLY A 143 0.30 30.98 -7.33
CA GLY A 143 -0.70 29.93 -7.43
C GLY A 143 -1.18 29.62 -8.86
N LYS A 144 -0.60 30.24 -9.89
CA LYS A 144 -0.92 29.95 -11.28
C LYS A 144 -0.35 28.59 -11.67
N LEU A 145 -1.20 27.73 -12.23
CA LEU A 145 -0.80 26.40 -12.67
C LEU A 145 -0.08 26.44 -14.02
N HIS A 146 1.06 25.77 -14.09
CA HIS A 146 1.84 25.52 -15.30
C HIS A 146 1.82 24.02 -15.60
N LEU A 147 1.51 23.67 -16.85
CA LEU A 147 1.53 22.29 -17.34
C LEU A 147 2.82 22.08 -18.12
N LEU A 148 3.41 20.89 -18.05
CA LEU A 148 4.52 20.54 -18.92
C LEU A 148 4.14 20.67 -20.41
N ALA A 149 2.89 20.35 -20.75
CA ALA A 149 2.37 20.48 -22.11
C ALA A 149 2.46 21.90 -22.68
N ASP A 150 2.43 22.95 -21.85
CA ASP A 150 2.51 24.36 -22.30
C ASP A 150 3.88 24.70 -22.88
N TYR A 151 4.89 23.86 -22.61
CA TYR A 151 6.27 24.04 -23.04
C TYR A 151 6.66 23.13 -24.21
N ARG A 152 5.69 22.54 -24.93
CA ARG A 152 5.97 21.72 -26.10
C ARG A 152 6.79 22.48 -27.14
N GLY A 153 7.79 21.80 -27.71
CA GLY A 153 8.74 22.40 -28.65
C GLY A 153 9.87 23.22 -28.01
N LYS A 154 9.88 23.32 -26.66
CA LYS A 154 10.98 23.97 -25.92
C LYS A 154 11.82 22.93 -25.18
N LYS A 155 13.08 23.27 -24.92
CA LYS A 155 13.91 22.49 -24.00
C LYS A 155 13.59 22.91 -22.57
N VAL A 156 13.13 21.98 -21.74
CA VAL A 156 12.77 22.20 -20.33
C VAL A 156 13.81 21.48 -19.44
N LEU A 157 14.41 22.21 -18.52
CA LEU A 157 15.24 21.65 -17.45
C LEU A 157 14.42 21.71 -16.16
N LEU A 158 14.11 20.54 -15.60
CA LEU A 158 13.45 20.42 -14.31
C LEU A 158 14.49 20.16 -13.23
N LEU A 159 14.58 21.07 -12.25
CA LEU A 159 15.44 20.93 -11.08
C LEU A 159 14.55 20.80 -9.85
N THR A 160 14.83 19.80 -9.01
CA THR A 160 14.21 19.65 -7.72
C THR A 160 15.27 19.76 -6.63
N TRP A 161 14.99 20.54 -5.61
CA TRP A 161 15.84 20.64 -4.42
C TRP A 161 14.97 20.71 -3.19
N ALA A 162 15.55 20.39 -2.06
CA ALA A 162 14.92 20.60 -0.77
C ALA A 162 15.82 21.49 0.09
N SER A 163 15.21 22.43 0.80
CA SER A 163 15.85 23.24 1.82
C SER A 163 15.42 22.70 3.19
N TRP A 164 16.28 21.95 3.83
CA TRP A 164 16.17 21.50 5.22
C TRP A 164 17.29 22.05 6.06
#